data_62e835d3723fd5a150b9922537abb206
#
_entry.id   62e835d3723fd5a150b9922537abb206
#
_cell.length_a   1.000
_cell.length_b   1.000
_cell.length_c   1.000
_cell.angle_alpha   90.00
_cell.angle_beta   90.00
_cell.angle_gamma   90.00
#
_symmetry.space_group_name_H-M   'P 1'
#
loop_
_entity.id
_entity.type
_entity.pdbx_description
1 polymer ?
#
loop_
_entity_poly.entity_id
_entity_poly.type
_entity_poly.pdbx_seq_one_letter_code
_entity_poly.pdbx_strand_id
1 'polypeptide(L)'
;MANVSSSNGLEKRPKLRFPGFDEPWKATAFGDLVHEFSNRTKVEDEDVLLSAAIEGMFLNTELFGHQRGASNKGYKKIKYGTMVLSTQNLHLGNANVNQRFEHGMVSPAYKTYDISGCSIDLIAQWIKSDAAKRFFYNATTVGASVCRRNVEWDTLYGQSLFLPSLPEQEKIANLLTLLSNRIEKQRQLIIALKKYKRGVFEAVFSQKLRLVPTELQKPWKQYKLSDFATRVTRKNGNQTDIPLTISAQYGLIDQRDFFSKMVASTDMSGYYLLQKGEFAYNRSTSNEYPFGSIKRLELYPMGAVSTLYLCFAIKEEVVNSDLAKWYFESSQWYKGINNICAEGARNHGLLNVPTDGFFNTVHTLPSDPNEQLAVVDYLSNIQKKYEAAQRCLQAIENLRSGLLQQLFI
;
A
#
# COMPACT_ATOMS: atom_id res chain seq x y z
N MET A 1 -15.21 15.76 -29.05
CA MET A 1 -14.37 14.79 -29.79
C MET A 1 -13.45 15.60 -30.68
N ALA A 2 -12.17 15.71 -30.33
CA ALA A 2 -11.19 16.43 -31.13
C ALA A 2 -10.54 15.47 -32.12
N ASN A 3 -10.64 15.78 -33.40
CA ASN A 3 -10.05 15.06 -34.51
C ASN A 3 -8.53 14.94 -34.37
N VAL A 4 -8.04 13.73 -34.38
CA VAL A 4 -6.62 13.42 -34.54
C VAL A 4 -6.30 13.50 -36.04
N SER A 5 -5.80 14.63 -36.51
CA SER A 5 -5.19 14.73 -37.84
C SER A 5 -3.71 14.43 -37.73
N SER A 6 -3.27 13.40 -38.42
CA SER A 6 -1.86 13.04 -38.62
C SER A 6 -1.20 14.10 -39.54
N SER A 7 -0.44 15.01 -38.97
CA SER A 7 0.50 15.85 -39.71
C SER A 7 1.93 15.45 -39.42
N ASN A 8 2.70 15.25 -40.47
CA ASN A 8 4.13 15.00 -40.55
C ASN A 8 4.92 15.14 -39.25
N GLY A 9 5.45 14.06 -38.75
CA GLY A 9 6.39 13.71 -37.67
C GLY A 9 7.00 14.75 -36.72
N LEU A 10 6.76 16.03 -36.89
CA LEU A 10 7.38 17.13 -36.14
C LEU A 10 6.41 17.88 -35.18
N GLU A 11 5.10 17.70 -35.36
CA GLU A 11 4.10 18.34 -34.51
C GLU A 11 3.28 17.32 -33.75
N LYS A 12 3.37 17.34 -32.42
CA LYS A 12 2.58 16.47 -31.57
C LYS A 12 1.65 17.29 -30.68
N ARG A 13 0.45 16.76 -30.47
CA ARG A 13 -0.55 17.34 -29.56
C ARG A 13 -0.99 16.27 -28.55
N PRO A 14 -1.04 16.57 -27.24
CA PRO A 14 -1.54 15.63 -26.25
C PRO A 14 -3.05 15.42 -26.43
N LYS A 15 -3.57 14.30 -25.92
CA LYS A 15 -4.99 13.98 -25.96
C LYS A 15 -5.84 14.91 -25.11
N LEU A 16 -5.28 15.39 -23.99
CA LEU A 16 -5.91 16.35 -23.09
C LEU A 16 -5.04 17.60 -23.00
N ARG A 17 -5.69 18.76 -23.04
CA ARG A 17 -5.03 20.06 -23.02
C ARG A 17 -5.86 21.09 -22.27
N PHE A 18 -5.22 22.06 -21.66
CA PHE A 18 -5.91 23.20 -21.06
C PHE A 18 -6.53 24.09 -22.15
N PRO A 19 -7.72 24.67 -21.91
CA PRO A 19 -8.32 25.66 -22.83
C PRO A 19 -7.38 26.85 -23.04
N GLY A 20 -7.35 27.35 -24.30
CA GLY A 20 -6.55 28.51 -24.70
C GLY A 20 -5.09 28.19 -25.08
N PHE A 21 -4.73 26.88 -25.20
CA PHE A 21 -3.44 26.44 -25.71
C PHE A 21 -3.66 25.57 -26.95
N ASP A 22 -3.51 26.16 -28.13
CA ASP A 22 -3.74 25.47 -29.40
C ASP A 22 -2.47 25.19 -30.19
N GLU A 23 -1.35 25.85 -29.82
CA GLU A 23 -0.06 25.67 -30.46
C GLU A 23 0.46 24.24 -30.32
N PRO A 24 1.03 23.63 -31.38
CA PRO A 24 1.64 22.32 -31.28
C PRO A 24 2.85 22.34 -30.33
N TRP A 25 3.10 21.23 -29.67
CA TRP A 25 4.26 21.09 -28.82
C TRP A 25 5.54 21.00 -29.65
N LYS A 26 6.59 21.71 -29.22
CA LYS A 26 7.88 21.79 -29.93
C LYS A 26 8.78 20.61 -29.53
N ALA A 27 9.37 19.97 -30.54
CA ALA A 27 10.41 18.98 -30.32
C ALA A 27 11.68 19.68 -29.85
N THR A 28 12.22 19.25 -28.70
CA THR A 28 13.48 19.74 -28.14
C THR A 28 14.34 18.53 -27.80
N ALA A 29 15.59 18.53 -28.23
CA ALA A 29 16.50 17.42 -27.90
C ALA A 29 16.71 17.35 -26.38
N PHE A 30 16.72 16.15 -25.82
CA PHE A 30 16.87 16.00 -24.37
C PHE A 30 18.22 16.57 -23.88
N GLY A 31 19.27 16.43 -24.69
CA GLY A 31 20.59 16.99 -24.41
C GLY A 31 20.60 18.53 -24.29
N ASP A 32 19.66 19.22 -24.95
CA ASP A 32 19.57 20.68 -24.86
C ASP A 32 18.89 21.14 -23.54
N LEU A 33 18.18 20.23 -22.87
CA LEU A 33 17.44 20.50 -21.63
C LEU A 33 18.22 20.14 -20.37
N VAL A 34 19.29 19.31 -20.48
CA VAL A 34 19.99 18.77 -19.31
C VAL A 34 21.49 19.03 -19.41
N HIS A 35 22.09 19.53 -18.34
CA HIS A 35 23.52 19.81 -18.26
C HIS A 35 24.14 18.93 -17.17
N GLU A 36 24.96 17.94 -17.56
CA GLU A 36 25.62 17.04 -16.61
C GLU A 36 26.63 17.80 -15.75
N PHE A 37 26.58 17.56 -14.44
CA PHE A 37 27.58 18.06 -13.51
C PHE A 37 27.98 16.96 -12.52
N SER A 38 29.17 17.13 -11.91
CA SER A 38 29.70 16.18 -10.93
C SER A 38 30.47 16.91 -9.84
N ASN A 39 29.73 17.60 -8.97
CA ASN A 39 30.32 18.19 -7.77
C ASN A 39 30.37 17.14 -6.67
N ARG A 40 31.56 16.83 -6.14
CA ARG A 40 31.78 15.70 -5.24
C ARG A 40 32.10 16.13 -3.82
N THR A 41 31.66 15.32 -2.85
CA THR A 41 32.04 15.48 -1.44
C THR A 41 33.55 15.26 -1.25
N LYS A 42 34.15 16.04 -0.37
CA LYS A 42 35.58 15.97 -0.03
C LYS A 42 35.85 15.13 1.21
N VAL A 43 34.87 15.10 2.11
CA VAL A 43 34.90 14.34 3.37
C VAL A 43 33.67 13.43 3.45
N GLU A 44 33.68 12.50 4.39
CA GLU A 44 32.51 11.68 4.68
C GLU A 44 31.43 12.50 5.37
N ASP A 45 30.18 12.12 5.15
CA ASP A 45 28.98 12.75 5.75
C ASP A 45 28.93 14.29 5.55
N GLU A 46 29.51 14.78 4.45
CA GLU A 46 29.54 16.21 4.12
C GLU A 46 28.14 16.77 3.87
N ASP A 47 27.18 15.90 3.50
CA ASP A 47 25.78 16.27 3.27
C ASP A 47 24.86 15.09 3.59
N VAL A 48 23.54 15.32 3.52
CA VAL A 48 22.52 14.31 3.75
C VAL A 48 22.59 13.22 2.66
N LEU A 49 22.72 11.97 3.08
CA LEU A 49 22.78 10.83 2.16
C LEU A 49 21.39 10.49 1.60
N LEU A 50 21.25 10.66 0.30
CA LEU A 50 20.02 10.41 -0.44
C LEU A 50 20.15 9.19 -1.36
N SER A 51 19.01 8.56 -1.60
CA SER A 51 18.87 7.46 -2.56
C SER A 51 17.73 7.73 -3.52
N ALA A 52 17.95 7.42 -4.80
CA ALA A 52 16.93 7.49 -5.84
C ALA A 52 16.31 6.11 -6.04
N ALA A 53 15.02 5.99 -5.77
CA ALA A 53 14.18 4.83 -6.10
C ALA A 53 13.25 5.18 -7.28
N ILE A 54 12.51 4.20 -7.80
CA ILE A 54 11.53 4.43 -8.88
C ILE A 54 10.46 5.43 -8.40
N GLU A 55 10.08 5.37 -7.12
CA GLU A 55 9.04 6.20 -6.51
C GLU A 55 9.49 7.64 -6.26
N GLY A 56 10.80 7.90 -6.10
CA GLY A 56 11.29 9.25 -5.80
C GLY A 56 12.67 9.30 -5.17
N MET A 57 12.97 10.47 -4.58
CA MET A 57 14.16 10.70 -3.77
C MET A 57 13.83 10.51 -2.28
N PHE A 58 14.66 9.75 -1.58
CA PHE A 58 14.49 9.39 -0.17
C PHE A 58 15.77 9.59 0.62
N LEU A 59 15.65 9.76 1.94
CA LEU A 59 16.78 9.53 2.83
C LEU A 59 17.23 8.07 2.67
N ASN A 60 18.54 7.83 2.65
CA ASN A 60 19.05 6.46 2.53
C ASN A 60 18.52 5.55 3.65
N THR A 61 18.39 6.07 4.86
CA THR A 61 17.83 5.37 6.02
C THR A 61 16.34 5.06 5.91
N GLU A 62 15.55 5.85 5.16
CA GLU A 62 14.12 5.57 4.91
C GLU A 62 13.94 4.32 4.05
N LEU A 63 14.85 4.09 3.09
CA LEU A 63 14.76 2.93 2.19
C LEU A 63 15.34 1.65 2.79
N PHE A 64 16.40 1.75 3.59
CA PHE A 64 17.16 0.59 4.04
C PHE A 64 17.10 0.35 5.55
N GLY A 65 16.42 1.22 6.33
CA GLY A 65 16.36 1.12 7.79
C GLY A 65 17.70 1.44 8.51
N HIS A 66 18.79 1.50 7.77
CA HIS A 66 20.14 1.87 8.24
C HIS A 66 20.91 2.54 7.10
N GLN A 67 21.97 3.26 7.42
CA GLN A 67 22.84 3.83 6.40
C GLN A 67 23.57 2.72 5.66
N ARG A 68 23.39 2.66 4.33
CA ARG A 68 24.03 1.66 3.48
C ARG A 68 25.24 2.25 2.78
N GLY A 69 26.38 1.61 2.92
CA GLY A 69 27.64 2.02 2.31
C GLY A 69 28.76 2.21 3.35
N ALA A 70 29.94 1.71 3.06
CA ALA A 70 31.10 1.78 3.97
C ALA A 70 31.75 3.17 3.99
N SER A 71 31.61 3.95 2.91
CA SER A 71 32.13 5.33 2.78
C SER A 71 31.28 6.08 1.76
N ASN A 72 31.02 7.36 2.04
CA ASN A 72 30.31 8.26 1.13
C ASN A 72 31.16 9.46 0.67
N LYS A 73 32.47 9.41 0.92
CA LYS A 73 33.43 10.34 0.33
C LYS A 73 33.45 10.20 -1.19
N GLY A 74 33.43 11.32 -1.90
CA GLY A 74 33.38 11.34 -3.36
C GLY A 74 31.96 11.16 -3.93
N TYR A 75 30.92 11.19 -3.08
CA TYR A 75 29.53 11.19 -3.54
C TYR A 75 29.19 12.51 -4.24
N LYS A 76 28.20 12.49 -5.12
CA LYS A 76 27.80 13.67 -5.90
C LYS A 76 26.84 14.52 -5.10
N LYS A 77 27.18 15.79 -4.90
CA LYS A 77 26.30 16.78 -4.24
C LYS A 77 25.22 17.22 -5.20
N ILE A 78 23.98 17.26 -4.72
CA ILE A 78 22.82 17.68 -5.46
C ILE A 78 22.05 18.74 -4.66
N LYS A 79 21.23 19.52 -5.37
CA LYS A 79 20.34 20.54 -4.82
C LYS A 79 18.90 20.30 -5.25
N TYR A 80 17.96 21.07 -4.72
CA TYR A 80 16.59 21.10 -5.23
C TYR A 80 16.58 21.35 -6.74
N GLY A 81 15.75 20.61 -7.48
CA GLY A 81 15.66 20.70 -8.95
C GLY A 81 16.68 19.86 -9.72
N THR A 82 17.66 19.23 -9.05
CA THR A 82 18.63 18.36 -9.73
C THR A 82 17.94 17.09 -10.25
N MET A 83 18.13 16.78 -11.54
CA MET A 83 17.74 15.49 -12.11
C MET A 83 18.80 14.44 -11.79
N VAL A 84 18.37 13.26 -11.36
CA VAL A 84 19.21 12.12 -10.98
C VAL A 84 18.78 10.90 -11.79
N LEU A 85 19.67 10.40 -12.65
CA LEU A 85 19.42 9.23 -13.49
C LEU A 85 20.26 8.03 -13.02
N SER A 86 19.58 6.90 -12.81
CA SER A 86 20.27 5.63 -12.53
C SER A 86 20.92 5.08 -13.80
N THR A 87 22.22 4.79 -13.76
CA THR A 87 22.92 4.21 -14.91
C THR A 87 22.56 2.73 -15.13
N GLN A 88 22.02 2.05 -14.12
CA GLN A 88 21.72 0.61 -14.19
C GLN A 88 20.23 0.30 -14.41
N ASN A 89 19.34 1.12 -13.82
CA ASN A 89 17.91 0.86 -13.79
C ASN A 89 17.08 1.94 -14.50
N LEU A 90 17.70 2.70 -15.42
CA LEU A 90 17.02 3.77 -16.14
C LEU A 90 15.86 3.22 -16.99
N HIS A 91 16.05 2.08 -17.62
CA HIS A 91 15.03 1.37 -18.41
C HIS A 91 13.81 0.94 -17.61
N LEU A 92 13.94 0.83 -16.27
CA LEU A 92 12.82 0.55 -15.34
C LEU A 92 12.13 1.82 -14.86
N GLY A 93 12.60 3.00 -15.29
CA GLY A 93 12.07 4.30 -14.88
C GLY A 93 12.72 4.85 -13.59
N ASN A 94 13.91 4.36 -13.18
CA ASN A 94 14.64 4.95 -12.08
C ASN A 94 15.35 6.24 -12.52
N ALA A 95 14.53 7.24 -12.70
CA ALA A 95 14.85 8.62 -13.03
C ALA A 95 14.09 9.53 -12.10
N ASN A 96 14.73 10.54 -11.52
CA ASN A 96 14.14 11.43 -10.54
C ASN A 96 14.56 12.88 -10.74
N VAL A 97 13.72 13.82 -10.30
CA VAL A 97 14.09 15.19 -10.02
C VAL A 97 13.95 15.40 -8.52
N ASN A 98 14.99 15.91 -7.87
CA ASN A 98 14.94 16.20 -6.45
C ASN A 98 14.03 17.39 -6.17
N GLN A 99 12.80 17.11 -5.73
CA GLN A 99 11.81 18.11 -5.31
C GLN A 99 11.50 18.05 -3.80
N ARG A 100 12.34 17.33 -3.04
CA ARG A 100 12.08 17.08 -1.62
C ARG A 100 13.13 17.69 -0.70
N PHE A 101 14.38 17.67 -1.11
CA PHE A 101 15.50 18.08 -0.27
C PHE A 101 16.15 19.33 -0.86
N GLU A 102 16.47 20.30 -0.01
CA GLU A 102 17.15 21.53 -0.42
C GLU A 102 18.53 21.21 -1.00
N HIS A 103 19.26 20.32 -0.33
CA HIS A 103 20.53 19.77 -0.78
C HIS A 103 20.70 18.32 -0.27
N GLY A 104 21.74 17.64 -0.75
CA GLY A 104 22.10 16.29 -0.32
C GLY A 104 23.18 15.69 -1.21
N MET A 105 23.53 14.43 -0.97
CA MET A 105 24.50 13.71 -1.77
C MET A 105 23.95 12.35 -2.22
N VAL A 106 24.34 11.93 -3.42
CA VAL A 106 23.95 10.64 -4.01
C VAL A 106 25.18 9.85 -4.45
N SER A 107 25.02 8.53 -4.55
CA SER A 107 26.10 7.64 -5.01
C SER A 107 26.69 8.11 -6.36
N PRO A 108 28.02 7.96 -6.57
CA PRO A 108 28.67 8.22 -7.86
C PRO A 108 28.09 7.44 -9.04
N ALA A 109 27.39 6.33 -8.80
CA ALA A 109 26.71 5.52 -9.80
C ALA A 109 25.55 6.24 -10.51
N TYR A 110 25.03 7.34 -9.95
CA TYR A 110 24.01 8.17 -10.61
C TYR A 110 24.68 9.22 -11.50
N LYS A 111 24.03 9.57 -12.61
CA LYS A 111 24.30 10.82 -13.32
C LYS A 111 23.42 11.94 -12.78
N THR A 112 23.98 13.14 -12.65
CA THR A 112 23.33 14.31 -12.08
C THR A 112 23.32 15.46 -13.07
N TYR A 113 22.15 16.13 -13.22
CA TYR A 113 21.97 17.17 -14.22
C TYR A 113 21.23 18.37 -13.62
N ASP A 114 21.64 19.56 -14.04
CA ASP A 114 20.80 20.75 -13.98
C ASP A 114 19.86 20.74 -15.20
N ILE A 115 18.61 21.18 -14.98
CA ILE A 115 17.56 21.30 -16.01
C ILE A 115 17.46 22.77 -16.43
N SER A 116 17.40 23.03 -17.73
CA SER A 116 17.25 24.38 -18.27
C SER A 116 16.32 24.39 -19.48
N GLY A 117 15.83 25.58 -19.87
CA GLY A 117 14.98 25.75 -21.06
C GLY A 117 13.53 25.23 -20.91
N CYS A 118 13.18 24.65 -19.78
CA CYS A 118 11.83 24.16 -19.48
C CYS A 118 11.52 24.19 -17.97
N SER A 119 10.26 23.97 -17.62
CA SER A 119 9.84 23.87 -16.22
C SER A 119 10.41 22.62 -15.57
N ILE A 120 11.17 22.79 -14.49
CA ILE A 120 11.69 21.71 -13.65
C ILE A 120 10.53 20.86 -13.10
N ASP A 121 9.46 21.51 -12.68
CA ASP A 121 8.28 20.85 -12.13
C ASP A 121 7.56 19.99 -13.18
N LEU A 122 7.48 20.48 -14.44
CA LEU A 122 6.93 19.66 -15.53
C LEU A 122 7.78 18.42 -15.76
N ILE A 123 9.10 18.56 -15.83
CA ILE A 123 10.01 17.43 -16.03
C ILE A 123 9.90 16.43 -14.87
N ALA A 124 9.78 16.92 -13.64
CA ALA A 124 9.58 16.06 -12.47
C ALA A 124 8.28 15.23 -12.53
N GLN A 125 7.22 15.77 -13.13
CA GLN A 125 5.99 15.03 -13.37
C GLN A 125 6.10 14.10 -14.59
N TRP A 126 6.68 14.59 -15.71
CA TRP A 126 6.86 13.81 -16.93
C TRP A 126 7.68 12.53 -16.67
N ILE A 127 8.76 12.63 -15.91
CA ILE A 127 9.67 11.52 -15.61
C ILE A 127 8.97 10.32 -14.93
N LYS A 128 7.78 10.53 -14.35
CA LYS A 128 6.94 9.48 -13.74
C LYS A 128 5.87 8.92 -14.68
N SER A 129 5.82 9.41 -15.94
CA SER A 129 4.87 8.96 -16.94
C SER A 129 5.36 7.69 -17.67
N ASP A 130 4.43 6.96 -18.27
CA ASP A 130 4.77 5.85 -19.16
C ASP A 130 5.46 6.30 -20.45
N ALA A 131 5.21 7.54 -20.88
CA ALA A 131 5.92 8.17 -21.99
C ALA A 131 7.42 8.30 -21.67
N ALA A 132 7.76 8.77 -20.46
CA ALA A 132 9.16 8.86 -20.02
C ALA A 132 9.82 7.48 -19.85
N LYS A 133 9.11 6.48 -19.36
CA LYS A 133 9.66 5.11 -19.29
C LYS A 133 10.04 4.58 -20.66
N ARG A 134 9.15 4.77 -21.65
CA ARG A 134 9.44 4.40 -23.05
C ARG A 134 10.61 5.19 -23.62
N PHE A 135 10.65 6.49 -23.33
CA PHE A 135 11.73 7.39 -23.73
C PHE A 135 13.09 6.88 -23.23
N PHE A 136 13.21 6.59 -21.96
CA PHE A 136 14.45 6.04 -21.38
C PHE A 136 14.75 4.62 -21.86
N TYR A 137 13.74 3.76 -22.00
CA TYR A 137 13.91 2.40 -22.52
C TYR A 137 14.50 2.40 -23.93
N ASN A 138 14.04 3.28 -24.81
CA ASN A 138 14.50 3.40 -26.20
C ASN A 138 15.98 3.82 -26.32
N ALA A 139 16.54 4.44 -25.29
CA ALA A 139 17.96 4.79 -25.20
C ALA A 139 18.80 3.71 -24.51
N THR A 140 18.32 2.46 -24.45
CA THR A 140 19.06 1.38 -23.80
C THR A 140 19.19 0.16 -24.71
N THR A 141 20.34 -0.52 -24.64
CA THR A 141 20.61 -1.78 -25.32
C THR A 141 20.70 -2.95 -24.33
N VAL A 142 20.52 -4.17 -24.81
CA VAL A 142 20.66 -5.39 -23.99
C VAL A 142 22.10 -5.52 -23.54
N GLY A 143 22.33 -5.61 -22.22
CA GLY A 143 23.63 -5.82 -21.63
C GLY A 143 24.03 -7.31 -21.53
N ALA A 144 25.02 -7.61 -20.70
CA ALA A 144 25.53 -8.97 -20.50
C ALA A 144 24.50 -9.95 -19.86
N SER A 145 23.35 -9.49 -19.38
CA SER A 145 22.24 -10.32 -18.93
C SER A 145 20.90 -9.68 -19.31
N VAL A 146 19.86 -10.48 -19.46
CA VAL A 146 18.50 -10.02 -19.80
C VAL A 146 17.96 -8.96 -18.81
N CYS A 147 18.44 -8.98 -17.57
CA CYS A 147 18.04 -8.04 -16.51
C CYS A 147 18.86 -6.75 -16.47
N ARG A 148 19.97 -6.65 -17.23
CA ARG A 148 20.84 -5.47 -17.26
C ARG A 148 20.86 -4.87 -18.64
N ARG A 149 20.50 -3.60 -18.75
CA ARG A 149 20.57 -2.84 -19.99
C ARG A 149 21.61 -1.73 -19.84
N ASN A 150 22.35 -1.49 -20.93
CA ASN A 150 23.29 -0.38 -21.00
C ASN A 150 22.58 0.86 -21.52
N VAL A 151 22.91 2.02 -20.97
CA VAL A 151 22.37 3.30 -21.46
C VAL A 151 23.28 3.83 -22.57
N GLU A 152 22.68 4.06 -23.71
CA GLU A 152 23.32 4.71 -24.87
C GLU A 152 23.11 6.23 -24.73
N TRP A 153 24.10 6.90 -24.11
CA TRP A 153 23.96 8.32 -23.72
C TRP A 153 23.74 9.25 -24.90
N ASP A 154 24.47 9.04 -26.02
CA ASP A 154 24.31 9.86 -27.23
C ASP A 154 22.90 9.70 -27.82
N THR A 155 22.38 8.48 -27.82
CA THR A 155 21.00 8.20 -28.21
C THR A 155 20.02 8.90 -27.28
N LEU A 156 20.25 8.84 -25.96
CA LEU A 156 19.39 9.51 -24.98
C LEU A 156 19.38 11.02 -25.21
N TYR A 157 20.53 11.65 -25.36
CA TYR A 157 20.62 13.10 -25.55
C TYR A 157 20.03 13.55 -26.91
N GLY A 158 20.13 12.74 -27.95
CA GLY A 158 19.55 13.00 -29.26
C GLY A 158 18.04 12.80 -29.35
N GLN A 159 17.41 12.08 -28.41
CA GLN A 159 15.95 11.91 -28.41
C GLN A 159 15.23 13.22 -28.15
N SER A 160 14.13 13.45 -28.88
CA SER A 160 13.31 14.66 -28.72
C SER A 160 12.24 14.47 -27.67
N LEU A 161 12.17 15.40 -26.74
CA LEU A 161 11.05 15.60 -25.82
C LEU A 161 10.15 16.70 -26.41
N PHE A 162 8.84 16.44 -26.48
CA PHE A 162 7.89 17.44 -26.94
C PHE A 162 7.41 18.29 -25.77
N LEU A 163 7.59 19.60 -25.86
CA LEU A 163 7.29 20.54 -24.80
C LEU A 163 6.28 21.60 -25.26
N PRO A 164 5.26 21.92 -24.43
CA PRO A 164 4.38 23.05 -24.66
C PRO A 164 5.06 24.38 -24.36
N SER A 165 4.35 25.50 -24.58
CA SER A 165 4.78 26.82 -24.11
C SER A 165 4.99 26.84 -22.58
N LEU A 166 5.89 27.69 -22.07
CA LEU A 166 6.16 27.78 -20.62
C LEU A 166 4.90 27.99 -19.77
N PRO A 167 3.94 28.87 -20.15
CA PRO A 167 2.69 29.03 -19.37
C PRO A 167 1.85 27.73 -19.30
N GLU A 168 1.85 26.93 -20.36
CA GLU A 168 1.15 25.64 -20.35
C GLU A 168 1.91 24.59 -19.50
N GLN A 169 3.26 24.60 -19.58
CA GLN A 169 4.10 23.76 -18.72
C GLN A 169 3.78 23.99 -17.25
N GLU A 170 3.68 25.25 -16.82
CA GLU A 170 3.34 25.61 -15.43
C GLU A 170 1.95 25.13 -15.04
N LYS A 171 0.94 25.27 -15.90
CA LYS A 171 -0.42 24.78 -15.61
C LYS A 171 -0.47 23.27 -15.45
N ILE A 172 0.20 22.52 -16.34
CA ILE A 172 0.29 21.05 -16.25
C ILE A 172 1.02 20.64 -14.96
N ALA A 173 2.18 21.24 -14.70
CA ALA A 173 2.98 20.96 -13.51
C ALA A 173 2.20 21.22 -12.22
N ASN A 174 1.54 22.37 -12.14
CA ASN A 174 0.72 22.75 -10.98
C ASN A 174 -0.42 21.77 -10.73
N LEU A 175 -1.18 21.40 -11.77
CA LEU A 175 -2.26 20.39 -11.64
C LEU A 175 -1.74 19.07 -11.08
N LEU A 176 -0.68 18.52 -11.66
CA LEU A 176 -0.12 17.23 -11.26
C LEU A 176 0.52 17.28 -9.87
N THR A 177 1.14 18.41 -9.51
CA THR A 177 1.70 18.63 -8.16
C THR A 177 0.59 18.73 -7.11
N LEU A 178 -0.51 19.43 -7.40
CA LEU A 178 -1.67 19.47 -6.50
C LEU A 178 -2.27 18.08 -6.26
N LEU A 179 -2.37 17.25 -7.30
CA LEU A 179 -2.82 15.86 -7.17
C LEU A 179 -1.85 15.02 -6.35
N SER A 180 -0.54 15.18 -6.56
CA SER A 180 0.49 14.48 -5.77
C SER A 180 0.42 14.84 -4.29
N ASN A 181 0.27 16.13 -3.98
CA ASN A 181 0.09 16.62 -2.62
C ASN A 181 -1.22 16.10 -1.99
N ARG A 182 -2.29 15.99 -2.79
CA ARG A 182 -3.56 15.43 -2.32
C ARG A 182 -3.44 13.95 -2.00
N ILE A 183 -2.73 13.17 -2.84
CA ILE A 183 -2.44 11.76 -2.60
C ILE A 183 -1.67 11.59 -1.29
N GLU A 184 -0.62 12.39 -1.07
CA GLU A 184 0.18 12.29 0.15
C GLU A 184 -0.64 12.64 1.41
N LYS A 185 -1.42 13.71 1.39
CA LYS A 185 -2.33 14.05 2.49
C LYS A 185 -3.38 12.96 2.74
N GLN A 186 -3.88 12.32 1.67
CA GLN A 186 -4.85 11.24 1.79
C GLN A 186 -4.22 9.98 2.43
N ARG A 187 -2.96 9.67 2.10
CA ARG A 187 -2.20 8.58 2.73
C ARG A 187 -2.00 8.83 4.22
N GLN A 188 -1.61 10.05 4.59
CA GLN A 188 -1.47 10.46 5.99
C GLN A 188 -2.80 10.35 6.76
N LEU A 189 -3.91 10.76 6.14
CA LEU A 189 -5.24 10.60 6.72
C LEU A 189 -5.58 9.12 6.97
N ILE A 190 -5.27 8.22 6.03
CA ILE A 190 -5.50 6.78 6.17
C ILE A 190 -4.68 6.21 7.34
N ILE A 191 -3.42 6.61 7.48
CA ILE A 191 -2.56 6.20 8.61
C ILE A 191 -3.16 6.69 9.94
N ALA A 192 -3.59 7.94 10.00
CA ALA A 192 -4.22 8.50 11.20
C ALA A 192 -5.54 7.80 11.54
N LEU A 193 -6.38 7.50 10.53
CA LEU A 193 -7.63 6.76 10.72
C LEU A 193 -7.39 5.32 11.17
N LYS A 194 -6.36 4.63 10.65
CA LYS A 194 -5.97 3.27 11.10
C LYS A 194 -5.61 3.29 12.59
N LYS A 195 -4.80 4.27 13.01
CA LYS A 195 -4.42 4.45 14.42
C LYS A 195 -5.63 4.79 15.31
N TYR A 196 -6.47 5.72 14.85
CA TYR A 196 -7.69 6.12 15.56
C TYR A 196 -8.64 4.94 15.74
N LYS A 197 -8.93 4.20 14.65
CA LYS A 197 -9.76 2.99 14.68
C LYS A 197 -9.26 2.02 15.75
N ARG A 198 -7.97 1.68 15.72
CA ARG A 198 -7.37 0.77 16.71
C ARG A 198 -7.55 1.27 18.14
N GLY A 199 -7.27 2.56 18.39
CA GLY A 199 -7.41 3.16 19.70
C GLY A 199 -8.85 3.13 20.23
N VAL A 200 -9.84 3.39 19.36
CA VAL A 200 -11.25 3.34 19.72
C VAL A 200 -11.69 1.90 20.02
N PHE A 201 -11.29 0.93 19.20
CA PHE A 201 -11.63 -0.48 19.45
C PHE A 201 -11.11 -0.94 20.81
N GLU A 202 -9.85 -0.61 21.13
CA GLU A 202 -9.27 -0.90 22.45
C GLU A 202 -10.03 -0.17 23.58
N ALA A 203 -10.40 1.10 23.40
CA ALA A 203 -11.09 1.87 24.40
C ALA A 203 -12.50 1.32 24.69
N VAL A 204 -13.22 0.91 23.65
CA VAL A 204 -14.57 0.30 23.78
C VAL A 204 -14.47 -1.03 24.50
N PHE A 205 -13.67 -1.96 24.00
CA PHE A 205 -13.63 -3.34 24.55
C PHE A 205 -12.86 -3.45 25.87
N SER A 206 -12.06 -2.44 26.25
CA SER A 206 -11.53 -2.30 27.60
C SER A 206 -12.46 -1.52 28.53
N GLN A 207 -13.66 -1.16 28.09
CA GLN A 207 -14.69 -0.40 28.82
C GLN A 207 -14.27 1.02 29.25
N LYS A 208 -13.16 1.56 28.69
CA LYS A 208 -12.76 2.97 28.87
C LYS A 208 -13.69 3.93 28.13
N LEU A 209 -14.38 3.46 27.10
CA LEU A 209 -15.39 4.17 26.36
C LEU A 209 -16.66 3.32 26.32
N ARG A 210 -17.72 3.79 26.98
CA ARG A 210 -19.07 3.20 26.93
C ARG A 210 -19.95 4.07 26.02
N LEU A 211 -20.76 3.43 25.20
CA LEU A 211 -21.55 4.07 24.14
C LEU A 211 -23.02 4.24 24.47
N VAL A 212 -23.39 3.90 25.68
CA VAL A 212 -24.73 4.12 26.24
C VAL A 212 -24.67 5.08 27.44
N PRO A 213 -25.73 5.88 27.70
CA PRO A 213 -25.80 6.78 28.86
C PRO A 213 -25.50 6.04 30.16
N THR A 214 -24.88 6.74 31.12
CA THR A 214 -24.42 6.14 32.38
C THR A 214 -25.55 5.44 33.13
N GLU A 215 -26.75 5.99 33.08
CA GLU A 215 -27.96 5.47 33.74
C GLU A 215 -28.42 4.13 33.13
N LEU A 216 -28.07 3.85 31.91
CA LEU A 216 -28.44 2.63 31.19
C LEU A 216 -27.29 1.60 31.15
N GLN A 217 -26.14 1.93 31.71
CA GLN A 217 -24.98 1.03 31.70
C GLN A 217 -25.21 -0.15 32.63
N LYS A 218 -25.17 -1.35 32.05
CA LYS A 218 -25.13 -2.60 32.83
C LYS A 218 -23.67 -3.11 32.87
N PRO A 219 -23.31 -3.85 33.96
CA PRO A 219 -22.01 -4.53 33.97
C PRO A 219 -21.89 -5.49 32.78
N TRP A 220 -20.74 -5.46 32.11
CA TRP A 220 -20.44 -6.45 31.09
C TRP A 220 -20.25 -7.82 31.71
N LYS A 221 -20.70 -8.86 31.01
CA LYS A 221 -20.67 -10.22 31.51
C LYS A 221 -19.45 -10.97 30.95
N GLN A 222 -18.90 -11.86 31.76
CA GLN A 222 -17.88 -12.79 31.32
C GLN A 222 -18.53 -14.03 30.70
N TYR A 223 -18.11 -14.39 29.51
CA TYR A 223 -18.56 -15.55 28.76
C TYR A 223 -17.34 -16.39 28.38
N LYS A 224 -17.46 -17.70 28.46
CA LYS A 224 -16.54 -18.57 27.70
C LYS A 224 -16.88 -18.46 26.22
N LEU A 225 -15.88 -18.67 25.35
CA LEU A 225 -16.16 -18.69 23.91
C LEU A 225 -17.24 -19.72 23.56
N SER A 226 -17.23 -20.88 24.19
CA SER A 226 -18.26 -21.93 24.03
C SER A 226 -19.67 -21.50 24.41
N ASP A 227 -19.83 -20.48 25.26
CA ASP A 227 -21.15 -19.97 25.63
C ASP A 227 -21.84 -19.25 24.46
N PHE A 228 -21.06 -18.51 23.65
CA PHE A 228 -21.58 -17.71 22.55
C PHE A 228 -21.09 -18.13 21.15
N ALA A 229 -20.32 -19.21 21.06
CA ALA A 229 -19.85 -19.75 19.77
C ALA A 229 -19.95 -21.28 19.73
N THR A 230 -20.21 -21.79 18.52
CA THR A 230 -20.25 -23.24 18.25
C THR A 230 -19.12 -23.59 17.28
N ARG A 231 -18.36 -24.63 17.57
CA ARG A 231 -17.30 -25.10 16.69
C ARG A 231 -17.86 -25.60 15.36
N VAL A 232 -17.23 -25.19 14.26
CA VAL A 232 -17.52 -25.65 12.90
C VAL A 232 -16.45 -26.64 12.46
N THR A 233 -16.87 -27.89 12.17
CA THR A 233 -16.01 -28.96 11.69
C THR A 233 -16.55 -29.60 10.41
N ARG A 234 -17.59 -29.01 9.83
CA ARG A 234 -18.23 -29.43 8.59
C ARG A 234 -17.19 -29.52 7.47
N LYS A 235 -17.14 -30.67 6.80
CA LYS A 235 -16.19 -30.93 5.72
C LYS A 235 -16.70 -30.31 4.41
N ASN A 236 -15.77 -29.88 3.58
CA ASN A 236 -16.09 -29.31 2.28
C ASN A 236 -16.78 -30.33 1.36
N GLY A 237 -16.29 -31.59 1.31
CA GLY A 237 -16.92 -32.62 0.47
C GLY A 237 -17.14 -32.16 -0.98
N ASN A 238 -16.27 -31.29 -1.50
CA ASN A 238 -16.35 -30.69 -2.84
C ASN A 238 -17.55 -29.75 -3.08
N GLN A 239 -18.13 -29.16 -2.03
CA GLN A 239 -19.22 -28.18 -2.15
C GLN A 239 -18.75 -26.81 -2.67
N THR A 240 -17.46 -26.50 -2.50
CA THR A 240 -16.84 -25.27 -3.05
C THR A 240 -15.41 -25.56 -3.51
N ASP A 241 -15.01 -24.86 -4.55
CA ASP A 241 -13.64 -24.80 -5.09
C ASP A 241 -12.85 -23.55 -4.65
N ILE A 242 -13.42 -22.74 -3.74
CA ILE A 242 -12.80 -21.51 -3.25
C ILE A 242 -11.89 -21.83 -2.06
N PRO A 243 -10.55 -21.87 -2.24
CA PRO A 243 -9.59 -22.04 -1.15
C PRO A 243 -9.42 -20.73 -0.40
N LEU A 244 -9.88 -20.65 0.84
CA LEU A 244 -9.76 -19.44 1.63
C LEU A 244 -8.45 -19.41 2.43
N THR A 245 -7.91 -18.21 2.58
CA THR A 245 -6.87 -17.87 3.55
C THR A 245 -7.25 -16.65 4.36
N ILE A 246 -6.67 -16.50 5.55
CA ILE A 246 -6.84 -15.27 6.34
C ILE A 246 -5.72 -14.30 6.00
N SER A 247 -6.12 -13.19 5.39
CA SER A 247 -5.35 -11.95 5.39
C SER A 247 -5.75 -11.12 6.61
N ALA A 248 -4.78 -10.70 7.41
CA ALA A 248 -5.06 -9.85 8.56
C ALA A 248 -5.71 -8.51 8.16
N GLN A 249 -5.41 -8.01 6.96
CA GLN A 249 -5.93 -6.76 6.41
C GLN A 249 -7.26 -6.93 5.67
N TYR A 250 -7.42 -8.00 4.87
CA TYR A 250 -8.55 -8.16 3.95
C TYR A 250 -9.59 -9.19 4.43
N GLY A 251 -9.33 -9.86 5.56
CA GLY A 251 -10.21 -10.90 6.08
C GLY A 251 -10.00 -12.26 5.43
N LEU A 252 -11.07 -13.05 5.32
CA LEU A 252 -11.07 -14.32 4.60
C LEU A 252 -11.22 -14.07 3.10
N ILE A 253 -10.18 -14.38 2.34
CA ILE A 253 -10.06 -14.13 0.90
C ILE A 253 -9.68 -15.40 0.15
N ASP A 254 -9.96 -15.43 -1.15
CA ASP A 254 -9.50 -16.50 -2.03
C ASP A 254 -7.97 -16.52 -2.09
N GLN A 255 -7.36 -17.66 -1.86
CA GLN A 255 -5.89 -17.81 -1.95
C GLN A 255 -5.34 -17.48 -3.33
N ARG A 256 -6.11 -17.73 -4.39
CA ARG A 256 -5.72 -17.47 -5.78
C ARG A 256 -5.52 -16.00 -6.07
N ASP A 257 -6.25 -15.13 -5.38
CA ASP A 257 -6.12 -13.67 -5.51
C ASP A 257 -4.95 -13.10 -4.70
N PHE A 258 -4.45 -13.86 -3.73
CA PHE A 258 -3.45 -13.37 -2.78
C PHE A 258 -2.04 -13.91 -3.04
N PHE A 259 -1.91 -15.15 -3.49
CA PHE A 259 -0.63 -15.80 -3.73
C PHE A 259 -0.41 -16.05 -5.23
N SER A 260 0.79 -15.78 -5.72
CA SER A 260 1.21 -16.12 -7.09
C SER A 260 1.30 -17.63 -7.36
N LYS A 261 1.28 -18.45 -6.30
CA LYS A 261 1.28 -19.93 -6.37
C LYS A 261 0.14 -20.47 -5.51
N MET A 262 -0.56 -21.48 -6.01
CA MET A 262 -1.58 -22.19 -5.26
C MET A 262 -0.93 -22.93 -4.08
N VAL A 263 -1.33 -22.56 -2.86
CA VAL A 263 -0.85 -23.19 -1.60
C VAL A 263 -1.82 -24.26 -1.12
N ALA A 264 -3.10 -24.15 -1.50
CA ALA A 264 -4.12 -25.15 -1.18
C ALA A 264 -3.86 -26.47 -1.92
N SER A 265 -4.23 -27.58 -1.28
CA SER A 265 -4.27 -28.89 -1.94
C SER A 265 -5.24 -28.87 -3.13
N THR A 266 -4.93 -29.63 -4.17
CA THR A 266 -5.83 -29.85 -5.31
C THR A 266 -7.13 -30.53 -4.85
N ASP A 267 -7.06 -31.42 -3.87
CA ASP A 267 -8.20 -32.00 -3.18
C ASP A 267 -8.44 -31.26 -1.85
N MET A 268 -9.55 -30.55 -1.78
CA MET A 268 -10.01 -29.84 -0.59
C MET A 268 -11.22 -30.50 0.07
N SER A 269 -11.57 -31.72 -0.31
CA SER A 269 -12.74 -32.43 0.26
C SER A 269 -12.65 -32.59 1.78
N GLY A 270 -11.43 -32.77 2.30
CA GLY A 270 -11.12 -32.86 3.72
C GLY A 270 -11.01 -31.52 4.47
N TYR A 271 -11.03 -30.38 3.78
CA TYR A 271 -10.98 -29.06 4.40
C TYR A 271 -12.27 -28.75 5.16
N TYR A 272 -12.24 -27.75 6.05
CA TYR A 272 -13.48 -27.27 6.66
C TYR A 272 -14.22 -26.33 5.70
N LEU A 273 -15.53 -26.56 5.56
CA LEU A 273 -16.42 -25.68 4.84
C LEU A 273 -16.88 -24.56 5.77
N LEU A 274 -16.56 -23.32 5.43
CA LEU A 274 -17.11 -22.14 6.07
C LEU A 274 -18.25 -21.58 5.25
N GLN A 275 -19.31 -21.12 5.92
CA GLN A 275 -20.39 -20.34 5.35
C GLN A 275 -20.24 -18.86 5.73
N LYS A 276 -20.86 -17.98 4.94
CA LYS A 276 -20.89 -16.54 5.22
C LYS A 276 -21.39 -16.27 6.63
N GLY A 277 -20.67 -15.41 7.36
CA GLY A 277 -20.95 -15.10 8.77
C GLY A 277 -20.17 -15.96 9.78
N GLU A 278 -19.60 -17.10 9.36
CA GLU A 278 -18.77 -17.94 10.21
C GLU A 278 -17.33 -17.43 10.31
N PHE A 279 -16.65 -17.77 11.38
CA PHE A 279 -15.32 -17.28 11.74
C PHE A 279 -14.26 -18.37 11.60
N ALA A 280 -13.05 -17.93 11.29
CA ALA A 280 -11.86 -18.77 11.36
C ALA A 280 -10.75 -18.05 12.14
N TYR A 281 -10.05 -18.80 12.99
CA TYR A 281 -8.86 -18.37 13.70
C TYR A 281 -7.62 -18.96 13.05
N ASN A 282 -6.75 -18.09 12.54
CA ASN A 282 -5.41 -18.42 12.07
C ASN A 282 -4.41 -18.22 13.22
N ARG A 283 -3.74 -19.29 13.60
CA ARG A 283 -2.73 -19.30 14.67
C ARG A 283 -1.35 -18.79 14.26
N SER A 284 -1.16 -18.42 12.99
CA SER A 284 0.10 -17.83 12.50
C SER A 284 0.29 -16.43 13.05
N THR A 285 1.49 -16.18 13.60
CA THR A 285 1.85 -14.91 14.22
C THR A 285 2.53 -13.97 13.24
N SER A 286 2.39 -12.67 13.48
CA SER A 286 3.15 -11.62 12.83
C SER A 286 3.40 -10.46 13.81
N ASN A 287 4.24 -9.50 13.44
CA ASN A 287 4.51 -8.34 14.31
C ASN A 287 3.24 -7.55 14.68
N GLU A 288 2.29 -7.43 13.75
CA GLU A 288 1.01 -6.75 14.02
C GLU A 288 -0.02 -7.64 14.74
N TYR A 289 0.12 -8.97 14.64
CA TYR A 289 -0.83 -9.97 15.16
C TYR A 289 -0.08 -11.06 15.96
N PRO A 290 0.42 -10.74 17.15
CA PRO A 290 1.29 -11.63 17.93
C PRO A 290 0.58 -12.90 18.41
N PHE A 291 -0.75 -12.92 18.44
CA PHE A 291 -1.58 -14.06 18.82
C PHE A 291 -2.39 -14.63 17.66
N GLY A 292 -1.96 -14.36 16.41
CA GLY A 292 -2.71 -14.75 15.22
C GLY A 292 -3.89 -13.81 14.95
N SER A 293 -4.81 -14.25 14.09
CA SER A 293 -5.96 -13.41 13.69
C SER A 293 -7.24 -14.23 13.56
N ILE A 294 -8.35 -13.64 14.00
CA ILE A 294 -9.69 -14.20 13.86
C ILE A 294 -10.45 -13.32 12.87
N LYS A 295 -11.03 -13.94 11.84
CA LYS A 295 -11.77 -13.22 10.79
C LYS A 295 -13.06 -13.95 10.45
N ARG A 296 -14.09 -13.17 10.11
CA ARG A 296 -15.40 -13.64 9.64
C ARG A 296 -15.41 -13.73 8.12
N LEU A 297 -16.03 -14.76 7.57
CA LEU A 297 -16.27 -14.87 6.14
C LEU A 297 -17.37 -13.90 5.70
N GLU A 298 -17.02 -12.89 4.90
CA GLU A 298 -17.93 -11.84 4.44
C GLU A 298 -18.07 -11.78 2.92
N LEU A 299 -16.99 -12.08 2.18
CA LEU A 299 -16.89 -11.84 0.74
C LEU A 299 -17.56 -12.91 -0.11
N TYR A 300 -17.60 -14.15 0.38
CA TYR A 300 -18.11 -15.29 -0.37
C TYR A 300 -19.28 -15.96 0.38
N PRO A 301 -20.24 -16.57 -0.33
CA PRO A 301 -21.30 -17.35 0.31
C PRO A 301 -20.76 -18.51 1.15
N MET A 302 -19.70 -19.18 0.65
CA MET A 302 -18.99 -20.25 1.30
C MET A 302 -17.56 -20.37 0.78
N GLY A 303 -16.69 -21.07 1.50
CA GLY A 303 -15.34 -21.37 1.05
C GLY A 303 -14.65 -22.40 1.94
N ALA A 304 -13.59 -23.03 1.43
CA ALA A 304 -12.87 -24.09 2.11
C ALA A 304 -11.61 -23.55 2.80
N VAL A 305 -11.42 -23.86 4.09
CA VAL A 305 -10.20 -23.53 4.85
C VAL A 305 -9.50 -24.78 5.33
N SER A 306 -8.18 -24.74 5.43
CA SER A 306 -7.38 -25.81 6.00
C SER A 306 -7.86 -26.17 7.41
N THR A 307 -7.77 -27.45 7.76
CA THR A 307 -8.09 -27.96 9.12
C THR A 307 -7.14 -27.45 10.21
N LEU A 308 -6.10 -26.72 9.83
CA LEU A 308 -5.23 -26.00 10.77
C LEU A 308 -5.93 -24.79 11.40
N TYR A 309 -7.00 -24.28 10.80
CA TYR A 309 -7.79 -23.20 11.37
C TYR A 309 -8.79 -23.73 12.40
N LEU A 310 -9.06 -22.94 13.46
CA LEU A 310 -10.17 -23.19 14.35
C LEU A 310 -11.38 -22.40 13.85
N CYS A 311 -12.41 -23.10 13.40
CA CYS A 311 -13.60 -22.52 12.79
C CYS A 311 -14.77 -22.56 13.77
N PHE A 312 -15.58 -21.48 13.78
CA PHE A 312 -16.76 -21.37 14.67
C PHE A 312 -17.82 -20.43 14.12
N ALA A 313 -19.04 -20.64 14.57
CA ALA A 313 -20.19 -19.78 14.31
C ALA A 313 -20.63 -19.11 15.62
N ILE A 314 -21.07 -17.88 15.56
CA ILE A 314 -21.60 -17.13 16.72
C ILE A 314 -23.06 -17.51 16.96
N LYS A 315 -23.44 -17.67 18.22
CA LYS A 315 -24.82 -17.82 18.68
C LYS A 315 -25.43 -16.42 18.84
N GLU A 316 -26.17 -15.99 17.83
CA GLU A 316 -26.72 -14.63 17.74
C GLU A 316 -27.66 -14.27 18.90
N GLU A 317 -28.27 -15.26 19.51
CA GLU A 317 -29.11 -15.09 20.70
C GLU A 317 -28.33 -14.68 21.97
N VAL A 318 -27.00 -14.84 21.97
CA VAL A 318 -26.12 -14.48 23.08
C VAL A 318 -25.30 -13.24 22.77
N VAL A 319 -24.63 -13.23 21.61
CA VAL A 319 -23.75 -12.17 21.16
C VAL A 319 -24.02 -11.87 19.70
N ASN A 320 -24.22 -10.61 19.37
CA ASN A 320 -24.35 -10.17 17.99
C ASN A 320 -23.06 -10.48 17.21
N SER A 321 -23.17 -11.09 16.03
CA SER A 321 -22.01 -11.52 15.21
C SER A 321 -21.16 -10.33 14.71
N ASP A 322 -21.76 -9.16 14.46
CA ASP A 322 -21.01 -7.95 14.11
C ASP A 322 -20.22 -7.42 15.32
N LEU A 323 -20.78 -7.53 16.55
CA LEU A 323 -20.04 -7.21 17.76
C LEU A 323 -18.83 -8.14 17.93
N ALA A 324 -19.02 -9.45 17.76
CA ALA A 324 -17.95 -10.44 17.83
C ALA A 324 -16.85 -10.15 16.78
N LYS A 325 -17.23 -9.78 15.55
CA LYS A 325 -16.29 -9.34 14.50
C LYS A 325 -15.42 -8.19 15.00
N TRP A 326 -16.00 -7.14 15.58
CA TRP A 326 -15.24 -5.98 16.06
C TRP A 326 -14.43 -6.29 17.31
N TYR A 327 -14.94 -7.15 18.19
CA TYR A 327 -14.23 -7.63 19.37
C TYR A 327 -12.92 -8.32 18.98
N PHE A 328 -12.94 -9.20 18.00
CA PHE A 328 -11.75 -9.92 17.53
C PHE A 328 -10.78 -9.04 16.73
N GLU A 329 -11.14 -7.82 16.37
CA GLU A 329 -10.23 -6.80 15.85
C GLU A 329 -9.48 -6.04 16.97
N SER A 330 -9.91 -6.15 18.24
CA SER A 330 -9.22 -5.60 19.40
C SER A 330 -8.16 -6.58 19.95
N SER A 331 -7.36 -6.13 20.91
CA SER A 331 -6.40 -7.00 21.61
C SER A 331 -6.96 -7.69 22.85
N GLN A 332 -8.25 -7.44 23.22
CA GLN A 332 -8.80 -7.86 24.49
C GLN A 332 -8.90 -9.41 24.64
N TRP A 333 -8.97 -10.15 23.57
CA TRP A 333 -8.97 -11.60 23.56
C TRP A 333 -7.55 -12.22 23.65
N TYR A 334 -6.49 -11.44 23.46
CA TYR A 334 -5.10 -11.91 23.46
C TYR A 334 -4.71 -12.57 24.79
N LYS A 335 -5.16 -12.00 25.92
CA LYS A 335 -4.87 -12.55 27.26
C LYS A 335 -5.36 -14.01 27.41
N GLY A 336 -6.53 -14.31 26.88
CA GLY A 336 -7.10 -15.66 26.87
C GLY A 336 -6.20 -16.63 26.12
N ILE A 337 -5.73 -16.25 24.93
CA ILE A 337 -4.83 -17.08 24.13
C ILE A 337 -3.45 -17.22 24.78
N ASN A 338 -2.89 -16.14 25.31
CA ASN A 338 -1.59 -16.17 25.99
C ASN A 338 -1.57 -17.16 27.15
N ASN A 339 -2.67 -17.26 27.90
CA ASN A 339 -2.78 -18.15 29.06
C ASN A 339 -2.83 -19.65 28.68
N ILE A 340 -3.23 -19.97 27.45
CA ILE A 340 -3.39 -21.37 26.99
C ILE A 340 -2.32 -21.81 25.98
N CYS A 341 -1.52 -20.88 25.47
CA CYS A 341 -0.38 -21.21 24.62
C CYS A 341 0.71 -21.86 25.48
N ALA A 342 1.17 -23.08 25.08
CA ALA A 342 2.29 -23.73 25.73
C ALA A 342 3.58 -22.90 25.51
N GLU A 343 4.40 -22.78 26.57
CA GLU A 343 5.76 -22.24 26.47
C GLU A 343 6.58 -23.09 25.49
N GLY A 344 7.29 -22.43 24.58
CA GLY A 344 8.15 -23.07 23.56
C GLY A 344 7.53 -23.24 22.18
N ALA A 345 6.24 -22.96 21.98
CA ALA A 345 5.55 -23.12 20.68
C ALA A 345 5.76 -21.96 19.71
N ARG A 346 6.61 -20.99 19.99
CA ARG A 346 6.91 -19.85 19.11
C ARG A 346 7.91 -20.15 17.99
N ASN A 347 8.38 -21.39 17.90
CA ASN A 347 9.23 -21.81 16.80
C ASN A 347 8.40 -21.88 15.50
N HIS A 348 8.82 -21.11 14.50
CA HIS A 348 8.24 -21.02 13.15
C HIS A 348 6.92 -20.23 12.98
N GLY A 349 6.56 -19.33 13.91
CA GLY A 349 5.44 -18.39 13.71
C GLY A 349 4.04 -19.02 13.80
N LEU A 350 3.89 -20.26 14.25
CA LEU A 350 2.60 -20.93 14.49
C LEU A 350 2.41 -21.18 15.99
N LEU A 351 1.30 -20.65 16.56
CA LEU A 351 0.95 -20.90 17.96
C LEU A 351 0.38 -22.30 18.17
N ASN A 352 0.83 -22.98 19.22
CA ASN A 352 0.18 -24.19 19.68
C ASN A 352 -0.96 -23.83 20.64
N VAL A 353 -2.18 -23.80 20.13
CA VAL A 353 -3.40 -23.47 20.88
C VAL A 353 -4.28 -24.70 20.91
N PRO A 354 -4.46 -25.33 22.10
CA PRO A 354 -5.38 -26.46 22.25
C PRO A 354 -6.82 -26.04 21.91
N THR A 355 -7.52 -26.88 21.14
CA THR A 355 -8.88 -26.55 20.69
C THR A 355 -9.83 -26.32 21.87
N ASP A 356 -9.84 -27.23 22.87
CA ASP A 356 -10.70 -27.09 24.03
C ASP A 356 -10.30 -25.89 24.89
N GLY A 357 -8.99 -25.57 24.99
CA GLY A 357 -8.49 -24.38 25.62
C GLY A 357 -9.04 -23.12 24.96
N PHE A 358 -9.02 -23.08 23.62
CA PHE A 358 -9.56 -21.96 22.85
C PHE A 358 -11.04 -21.70 23.14
N PHE A 359 -11.88 -22.74 23.11
CA PHE A 359 -13.31 -22.60 23.40
C PHE A 359 -13.63 -22.33 24.88
N ASN A 360 -12.68 -22.56 25.79
CA ASN A 360 -12.79 -22.19 27.21
C ASN A 360 -12.18 -20.81 27.53
N THR A 361 -11.62 -20.08 26.56
CA THR A 361 -11.16 -18.70 26.80
C THR A 361 -12.32 -17.81 27.26
N VAL A 362 -12.02 -16.91 28.20
CA VAL A 362 -13.03 -16.03 28.80
C VAL A 362 -12.96 -14.64 28.15
N HIS A 363 -14.14 -14.13 27.79
CA HIS A 363 -14.34 -12.87 27.08
C HIS A 363 -15.35 -12.00 27.83
N THR A 364 -15.04 -10.71 28.00
CA THR A 364 -15.94 -9.75 28.67
C THR A 364 -16.65 -8.94 27.60
N LEU A 365 -17.97 -9.10 27.50
CA LEU A 365 -18.80 -8.49 26.45
C LEU A 365 -20.07 -7.86 27.06
N PRO A 366 -20.68 -6.86 26.40
CA PRO A 366 -21.97 -6.30 26.83
C PRO A 366 -23.07 -7.35 26.76
N SER A 367 -23.80 -7.50 27.85
CA SER A 367 -24.94 -8.43 27.94
C SER A 367 -26.26 -7.79 27.47
N ASP A 368 -26.30 -6.47 27.37
CA ASP A 368 -27.48 -5.74 26.89
C ASP A 368 -27.48 -5.65 25.36
N PRO A 369 -28.48 -6.17 24.64
CA PRO A 369 -28.57 -6.11 23.20
C PRO A 369 -28.51 -4.68 22.63
N ASN A 370 -29.07 -3.70 23.34
CA ASN A 370 -29.05 -2.30 22.89
C ASN A 370 -27.62 -1.73 22.94
N GLU A 371 -26.85 -2.08 23.96
CA GLU A 371 -25.44 -1.69 24.03
C GLU A 371 -24.61 -2.42 22.96
N GLN A 372 -24.88 -3.71 22.70
CA GLN A 372 -24.24 -4.43 21.59
C GLN A 372 -24.46 -3.72 20.26
N LEU A 373 -25.70 -3.31 19.95
CA LEU A 373 -26.05 -2.58 18.74
C LEU A 373 -25.36 -1.20 18.68
N ALA A 374 -25.37 -0.45 19.78
CA ALA A 374 -24.70 0.86 19.86
C ALA A 374 -23.19 0.73 19.55
N VAL A 375 -22.53 -0.30 20.08
CA VAL A 375 -21.12 -0.59 19.79
C VAL A 375 -20.93 -0.95 18.32
N VAL A 376 -21.77 -1.83 17.76
CA VAL A 376 -21.71 -2.23 16.35
C VAL A 376 -21.86 -1.04 15.44
N ASP A 377 -22.86 -0.18 15.66
CA ASP A 377 -23.11 1.00 14.82
C ASP A 377 -21.95 1.98 14.86
N TYR A 378 -21.43 2.25 16.05
CA TYR A 378 -20.32 3.18 16.22
C TYR A 378 -19.05 2.69 15.53
N LEU A 379 -18.64 1.44 15.77
CA LEU A 379 -17.43 0.86 15.20
C LEU A 379 -17.56 0.65 13.68
N SER A 380 -18.75 0.27 13.20
CA SER A 380 -19.03 0.16 11.76
C SER A 380 -18.93 1.50 11.05
N ASN A 381 -19.36 2.59 11.68
CA ASN A 381 -19.22 3.94 11.12
C ASN A 381 -17.76 4.39 11.03
N ILE A 382 -16.92 4.01 12.00
CA ILE A 382 -15.48 4.27 11.93
C ILE A 382 -14.85 3.46 10.77
N GLN A 383 -15.23 2.21 10.62
CA GLN A 383 -14.76 1.36 9.52
C GLN A 383 -15.16 1.92 8.16
N LYS A 384 -16.40 2.34 7.99
CA LYS A 384 -16.91 2.98 6.76
C LYS A 384 -16.09 4.24 6.39
N LYS A 385 -15.72 5.07 7.38
CA LYS A 385 -14.88 6.26 7.16
C LYS A 385 -13.47 5.86 6.69
N TYR A 386 -12.87 4.84 7.29
CA TYR A 386 -11.57 4.33 6.88
C TYR A 386 -11.60 3.79 5.45
N GLU A 387 -12.59 2.96 5.10
CA GLU A 387 -12.77 2.43 3.75
C GLU A 387 -13.05 3.52 2.71
N ALA A 388 -13.85 4.53 3.06
CA ALA A 388 -14.11 5.67 2.18
C ALA A 388 -12.82 6.45 1.88
N ALA A 389 -11.95 6.62 2.88
CA ALA A 389 -10.66 7.26 2.70
C ALA A 389 -9.73 6.44 1.77
N GLN A 390 -9.75 5.10 1.86
CA GLN A 390 -8.99 4.22 0.97
C GLN A 390 -9.51 4.28 -0.48
N ARG A 391 -10.84 4.22 -0.68
CA ARG A 391 -11.45 4.38 -2.00
C ARG A 391 -11.14 5.74 -2.63
N CYS A 392 -11.15 6.81 -1.83
CA CYS A 392 -10.76 8.15 -2.28
C CYS A 392 -9.30 8.18 -2.74
N LEU A 393 -8.37 7.56 -2.01
CA LEU A 393 -6.97 7.47 -2.42
C LEU A 393 -6.84 6.78 -3.77
N GLN A 394 -7.45 5.60 -3.94
CA GLN A 394 -7.39 4.84 -5.18
C GLN A 394 -7.97 5.65 -6.36
N ALA A 395 -9.06 6.36 -6.16
CA ALA A 395 -9.68 7.20 -7.19
C ALA A 395 -8.74 8.35 -7.63
N ILE A 396 -8.05 9.02 -6.68
CA ILE A 396 -7.12 10.10 -7.00
C ILE A 396 -5.87 9.56 -7.69
N GLU A 397 -5.34 8.40 -7.27
CA GLU A 397 -4.21 7.75 -7.92
C GLU A 397 -4.53 7.34 -9.36
N ASN A 398 -5.72 6.76 -9.59
CA ASN A 398 -6.19 6.41 -10.93
C ASN A 398 -6.37 7.67 -11.80
N LEU A 399 -6.95 8.74 -11.26
CA LEU A 399 -7.10 10.01 -11.96
C LEU A 399 -5.73 10.57 -12.37
N ARG A 400 -4.76 10.61 -11.44
CA ARG A 400 -3.41 11.10 -11.74
C ARG A 400 -2.72 10.26 -12.82
N SER A 401 -2.84 8.93 -12.74
CA SER A 401 -2.29 8.02 -13.75
C SER A 401 -2.92 8.27 -15.13
N GLY A 402 -4.24 8.40 -15.21
CA GLY A 402 -4.94 8.71 -16.45
C GLY A 402 -4.53 10.06 -17.05
N LEU A 403 -4.36 11.08 -16.20
CA LEU A 403 -3.88 12.40 -16.65
C LEU A 403 -2.44 12.35 -17.19
N LEU A 404 -1.54 11.61 -16.53
CA LEU A 404 -0.17 11.42 -17.04
C LEU A 404 -0.14 10.77 -18.42
N GLN A 405 -1.07 9.84 -18.71
CA GLN A 405 -1.15 9.20 -20.03
C GLN A 405 -1.77 10.10 -21.11
N GLN A 406 -2.57 11.08 -20.73
CA GLN A 406 -3.28 11.96 -21.67
C GLN A 406 -2.60 13.30 -21.89
N LEU A 407 -1.89 13.80 -20.87
CA LEU A 407 -1.17 15.08 -20.90
C LEU A 407 0.23 14.97 -21.52
N PHE A 408 0.85 13.77 -21.53
CA PHE A 408 2.18 13.57 -22.12
C PHE A 408 2.11 12.68 -23.35
N ILE A 409 3.03 12.97 -24.31
CA ILE A 409 3.05 12.33 -25.64
C ILE A 409 4.22 11.34 -25.70
#